data_37181168663c026a830c986be51db2f5
#
_entry.id   37181168663c026a830c986be51db2f5
#
_cell.length_a   1.000
_cell.length_b   1.000
_cell.length_c   1.000
_cell.angle_alpha   90.00
_cell.angle_beta   90.00
_cell.angle_gamma   90.00
#
_symmetry.space_group_name_H-M   'P 1'
#
loop_
_entity.id
_entity.type
_entity.pdbx_description
1 polymer ?
#
loop_
_entity_poly.entity_id
_entity_poly.type
_entity_poly.pdbx_seq_one_letter_code
_entity_poly.pdbx_strand_id
1 'polypeptide(L)'
;SFFKGSLVCYSTASKVNNLNVDKDLIDKYSVVSKEVVESMALNVKKMFNSDYSLATTGNAGPTKGDSNKEIGTVYIGIATPEKVFSFDFNFGNSRERVTGKSVNKSLELILKELLKNWHIIFVIYQRICKFAPRN
;
A
#
# COMPACT_ATOMS: atom_id res chain seq x y z
N SER A 1 -18.25 3.05 8.32
CA SER A 1 -17.43 3.58 7.24
C SER A 1 -16.40 2.53 6.82
N PHE A 2 -16.26 2.27 5.52
CA PHE A 2 -15.26 1.31 5.03
C PHE A 2 -13.83 1.91 5.00
N PHE A 3 -13.70 3.22 4.82
CA PHE A 3 -12.42 3.94 4.93
C PHE A 3 -12.20 4.40 6.36
N LYS A 4 -11.11 3.93 6.97
CA LYS A 4 -10.82 4.18 8.39
C LYS A 4 -9.87 5.36 8.62
N GLY A 5 -9.02 5.68 7.66
CA GLY A 5 -8.10 6.80 7.78
C GLY A 5 -6.88 6.69 6.87
N SER A 6 -6.05 7.73 6.93
CA SER A 6 -4.78 7.80 6.21
C SER A 6 -3.73 8.54 7.03
N LEU A 7 -2.46 8.30 6.71
CA LEU A 7 -1.32 8.96 7.34
C LEU A 7 -0.31 9.37 6.25
N VAL A 8 0.17 10.60 6.32
CA VAL A 8 1.24 11.10 5.45
C VAL A 8 2.53 11.17 6.23
N CYS A 9 3.47 10.27 5.92
CA CYS A 9 4.82 10.23 6.49
C CYS A 9 5.82 10.76 5.45
N TYR A 10 6.02 12.07 5.42
CA TYR A 10 6.87 12.70 4.42
C TYR A 10 8.37 12.46 4.65
N SER A 11 8.84 12.60 5.89
CA SER A 11 10.25 12.40 6.26
C SER A 11 10.52 10.97 6.76
N THR A 12 11.79 10.58 6.76
CA THR A 12 12.26 9.35 7.38
C THR A 12 11.90 9.31 8.86
N ALA A 13 12.12 10.41 9.59
CA ALA A 13 11.76 10.53 11.00
C ALA A 13 10.25 10.30 11.23
N SER A 14 9.38 10.82 10.33
CA SER A 14 7.94 10.61 10.43
C SER A 14 7.54 9.15 10.22
N LYS A 15 8.22 8.43 9.34
CA LYS A 15 7.98 6.99 9.15
C LYS A 15 8.34 6.18 10.40
N VAL A 16 9.45 6.53 11.05
CA VAL A 16 9.88 5.87 12.29
C VAL A 16 8.95 6.23 13.45
N ASN A 17 8.76 7.52 13.72
CA ASN A 17 8.08 7.98 14.94
C ASN A 17 6.56 7.81 14.90
N ASN A 18 5.94 8.00 13.74
CA ASN A 18 4.48 8.00 13.64
C ASN A 18 3.93 6.68 13.09
N LEU A 19 4.70 5.97 12.26
CA LEU A 19 4.26 4.73 11.63
C LEU A 19 5.03 3.52 12.14
N ASN A 20 5.95 3.68 13.10
CA ASN A 20 6.76 2.61 13.69
C ASN A 20 7.50 1.74 12.65
N VAL A 21 7.98 2.37 11.58
CA VAL A 21 8.89 1.69 10.66
C VAL A 21 10.25 1.56 11.33
N ASP A 22 10.80 0.37 11.33
CA ASP A 22 12.09 0.11 11.92
C ASP A 22 13.19 0.94 11.24
N LYS A 23 13.95 1.69 12.04
CA LYS A 23 15.04 2.51 11.52
C LYS A 23 16.14 1.65 10.89
N ASP A 24 16.46 0.51 11.47
CA ASP A 24 17.48 -0.41 10.94
C ASP A 24 17.06 -0.96 9.57
N LEU A 25 15.75 -1.15 9.35
CA LEU A 25 15.20 -1.54 8.05
C LEU A 25 15.46 -0.45 6.99
N ILE A 26 15.24 0.82 7.36
CA ILE A 26 15.47 1.96 6.47
C ILE A 26 16.96 2.11 6.17
N ASP A 27 17.81 2.01 7.19
CA ASP A 27 19.26 2.16 7.05
C ASP A 27 19.86 1.04 6.17
N LYS A 28 19.31 -0.17 6.25
CA LYS A 28 19.74 -1.32 5.45
C LYS A 28 19.27 -1.30 4.01
N TYR A 29 18.00 -0.95 3.75
CA TYR A 29 17.36 -1.11 2.43
C TYR A 29 17.03 0.20 1.72
N SER A 30 17.25 1.33 2.36
CA SER A 30 16.82 2.67 1.93
C SER A 30 15.33 2.93 2.16
N VAL A 31 15.00 4.20 2.36
CA VAL A 31 13.63 4.69 2.59
C VAL A 31 12.68 4.37 1.42
N VAL A 32 13.21 4.23 0.21
CA VAL A 32 12.47 3.83 -1.00
C VAL A 32 12.84 2.39 -1.34
N SER A 33 12.16 1.44 -0.72
CA SER A 33 12.41 0.01 -0.90
C SER A 33 11.14 -0.81 -0.68
N LYS A 34 11.20 -2.05 -1.13
CA LYS A 34 10.17 -3.06 -0.93
C LYS A 34 9.91 -3.29 0.57
N GLU A 35 10.96 -3.49 1.32
CA GLU A 35 10.91 -3.82 2.73
C GLU A 35 10.24 -2.69 3.54
N VAL A 36 10.61 -1.45 3.24
CA VAL A 36 10.04 -0.28 3.90
C VAL A 36 8.56 -0.09 3.56
N VAL A 37 8.16 -0.22 2.30
CA VAL A 37 6.75 -0.05 1.93
C VAL A 37 5.86 -1.16 2.48
N GLU A 38 6.35 -2.39 2.57
CA GLU A 38 5.64 -3.51 3.19
C GLU A 38 5.46 -3.29 4.70
N SER A 39 6.52 -2.82 5.38
CA SER A 39 6.44 -2.41 6.79
C SER A 39 5.43 -1.27 7.00
N MET A 40 5.45 -0.24 6.13
CA MET A 40 4.48 0.85 6.17
C MET A 40 3.04 0.33 6.01
N ALA A 41 2.78 -0.52 5.03
CA ALA A 41 1.45 -1.09 4.81
C ALA A 41 0.96 -1.89 6.02
N LEU A 42 1.83 -2.75 6.58
CA LEU A 42 1.49 -3.56 7.74
C LEU A 42 1.19 -2.69 8.98
N ASN A 43 1.99 -1.65 9.21
CA ASN A 43 1.88 -0.81 10.39
C ASN A 43 0.65 0.12 10.31
N VAL A 44 0.34 0.69 9.14
CA VAL A 44 -0.88 1.49 8.97
C VAL A 44 -2.14 0.63 9.10
N LYS A 45 -2.12 -0.63 8.62
CA LYS A 45 -3.19 -1.60 8.82
C LYS A 45 -3.46 -1.82 10.32
N LYS A 46 -2.41 -2.03 11.11
CA LYS A 46 -2.50 -2.21 12.58
C LYS A 46 -3.01 -0.94 13.25
N MET A 47 -2.46 0.23 12.88
CA MET A 47 -2.80 1.53 13.47
C MET A 47 -4.29 1.86 13.34
N PHE A 48 -4.88 1.60 12.18
CA PHE A 48 -6.30 1.88 11.92
C PHE A 48 -7.22 0.68 12.17
N ASN A 49 -6.69 -0.44 12.64
CA ASN A 49 -7.44 -1.70 12.82
C ASN A 49 -8.31 -2.02 11.60
N SER A 50 -7.68 -2.05 10.43
CA SER A 50 -8.34 -2.31 9.14
C SER A 50 -7.98 -3.69 8.62
N ASP A 51 -8.83 -4.26 7.76
CA ASP A 51 -8.57 -5.56 7.11
C ASP A 51 -7.56 -5.43 5.97
N TYR A 52 -7.60 -4.29 5.28
CA TYR A 52 -6.71 -3.96 4.16
C TYR A 52 -6.03 -2.62 4.40
N SER A 53 -4.85 -2.48 3.86
CA SER A 53 -4.14 -1.20 3.80
C SER A 53 -3.29 -1.08 2.55
N LEU A 54 -2.99 0.16 2.22
CA LEU A 54 -2.17 0.55 1.08
C LEU A 54 -1.11 1.54 1.56
N ALA A 55 0.12 1.36 1.12
CA ALA A 55 1.21 2.30 1.37
C ALA A 55 2.00 2.57 0.10
N THR A 56 2.61 3.75 0.01
CA THR A 56 3.51 4.11 -1.08
C THR A 56 4.78 4.75 -0.54
N THR A 57 5.90 4.45 -1.15
CA THR A 57 7.16 5.17 -0.97
C THR A 57 7.85 5.33 -2.31
N GLY A 58 8.48 6.46 -2.57
CA GLY A 58 9.11 6.69 -3.87
C GLY A 58 9.83 8.02 -4.00
N ASN A 59 10.60 8.15 -5.08
CA ASN A 59 11.29 9.35 -5.51
C ASN A 59 10.51 10.05 -6.60
N ALA A 60 9.68 11.01 -6.24
CA ALA A 60 8.91 11.76 -7.23
C ALA A 60 9.75 12.80 -8.01
N GLY A 61 10.95 13.14 -7.51
CA GLY A 61 11.79 14.21 -8.07
C GLY A 61 11.37 15.61 -7.58
N PRO A 62 12.08 16.66 -8.04
CA PRO A 62 13.18 16.67 -9.00
C PRO A 62 14.51 16.13 -8.44
N THR A 63 14.66 15.98 -7.13
CA THR A 63 15.86 15.44 -6.46
C THR A 63 15.57 14.06 -5.89
N LYS A 64 16.61 13.25 -5.66
CA LYS A 64 16.47 11.89 -5.11
C LYS A 64 16.12 11.86 -3.61
N GLY A 65 16.21 12.99 -2.91
CA GLY A 65 16.01 13.03 -1.45
C GLY A 65 16.99 12.10 -0.71
N ASP A 66 16.52 11.46 0.35
CA ASP A 66 17.29 10.54 1.20
C ASP A 66 17.43 9.13 0.58
N SER A 67 17.01 8.92 -0.66
CA SER A 67 17.04 7.61 -1.30
C SER A 67 18.16 7.48 -2.33
N ASN A 68 18.74 6.28 -2.42
CA ASN A 68 19.69 5.89 -3.46
C ASN A 68 19.03 5.46 -4.78
N LYS A 69 17.69 5.42 -4.84
CA LYS A 69 16.91 4.99 -6.01
C LYS A 69 16.78 6.10 -7.04
N GLU A 70 16.58 5.72 -8.30
CA GLU A 70 16.34 6.66 -9.39
C GLU A 70 15.04 7.44 -9.21
N ILE A 71 15.01 8.68 -9.77
CA ILE A 71 13.79 9.48 -9.84
C ILE A 71 12.74 8.70 -10.64
N GLY A 72 11.49 8.74 -10.18
CA GLY A 72 10.40 7.98 -10.76
C GLY A 72 10.18 6.59 -10.15
N THR A 73 11.15 6.08 -9.38
CA THR A 73 10.99 4.81 -8.68
C THR A 73 9.95 4.93 -7.57
N VAL A 74 8.95 4.06 -7.59
CA VAL A 74 7.86 4.01 -6.60
C VAL A 74 7.61 2.55 -6.22
N TYR A 75 7.52 2.30 -4.93
CA TYR A 75 7.02 1.04 -4.38
C TYR A 75 5.62 1.24 -3.83
N ILE A 76 4.73 0.31 -4.12
CA ILE A 76 3.35 0.27 -3.64
C ILE A 76 3.17 -1.02 -2.84
N GLY A 77 2.90 -0.89 -1.54
CA GLY A 77 2.69 -2.00 -0.62
C GLY A 77 1.22 -2.18 -0.29
N ILE A 78 0.76 -3.43 -0.23
CA ILE A 78 -0.59 -3.80 0.15
C ILE A 78 -0.49 -4.83 1.28
N ALA A 79 -1.22 -4.59 2.37
CA ALA A 79 -1.42 -5.59 3.40
C ALA A 79 -2.89 -6.03 3.41
N THR A 80 -3.10 -7.34 3.39
CA THR A 80 -4.39 -8.03 3.46
C THR A 80 -4.53 -8.72 4.82
N PRO A 81 -5.65 -9.39 5.12
CA PRO A 81 -5.74 -10.25 6.31
C PRO A 81 -4.69 -11.36 6.35
N GLU A 82 -4.28 -11.89 5.19
CA GLU A 82 -3.43 -13.08 5.12
C GLU A 82 -1.94 -12.77 4.86
N LYS A 83 -1.65 -11.69 4.15
CA LYS A 83 -0.28 -11.40 3.68
C LYS A 83 -0.01 -9.92 3.46
N VAL A 84 1.27 -9.58 3.37
CA VAL A 84 1.77 -8.30 2.89
C VAL A 84 2.65 -8.53 1.65
N PHE A 85 2.55 -7.68 0.67
CA PHE A 85 3.32 -7.73 -0.56
C PHE A 85 3.41 -6.36 -1.22
N SER A 86 4.33 -6.21 -2.16
CA SER A 86 4.55 -4.94 -2.85
C SER A 86 4.85 -5.11 -4.33
N PHE A 87 4.72 -4.01 -5.04
CA PHE A 87 5.05 -3.84 -6.44
C PHE A 87 5.99 -2.64 -6.60
N ASP A 88 6.89 -2.72 -7.57
CA ASP A 88 7.76 -1.62 -7.96
C ASP A 88 7.41 -1.11 -9.36
N PHE A 89 7.56 0.20 -9.53
CA PHE A 89 7.28 0.90 -10.79
C PHE A 89 8.30 2.00 -11.00
N ASN A 90 8.54 2.33 -12.28
CA ASN A 90 9.17 3.59 -12.66
C ASN A 90 8.19 4.39 -13.51
N PHE A 91 7.80 5.57 -13.03
CA PHE A 91 6.83 6.43 -13.69
C PHE A 91 7.46 7.62 -14.44
N GLY A 92 8.79 7.61 -14.60
CA GLY A 92 9.54 8.65 -15.28
C GLY A 92 10.04 9.73 -14.32
N ASN A 93 10.40 10.89 -14.84
CA ASN A 93 11.16 11.92 -14.12
C ASN A 93 10.39 13.21 -13.79
N SER A 94 9.12 13.30 -14.13
CA SER A 94 8.26 14.43 -13.77
C SER A 94 7.51 14.14 -12.47
N ARG A 95 7.68 14.99 -11.45
CA ARG A 95 7.01 14.86 -10.14
C ARG A 95 5.50 14.73 -10.27
N GLU A 96 4.87 15.56 -11.09
CA GLU A 96 3.42 15.53 -11.33
C GLU A 96 2.98 14.17 -11.92
N ARG A 97 3.72 13.69 -12.92
CA ARG A 97 3.47 12.38 -13.54
C ARG A 97 3.65 11.24 -12.56
N VAL A 98 4.75 11.27 -11.78
CA VAL A 98 5.05 10.22 -10.79
C VAL A 98 3.96 10.17 -9.73
N THR A 99 3.56 11.31 -9.16
CA THR A 99 2.52 11.35 -8.13
C THR A 99 1.16 10.92 -8.68
N GLY A 100 0.73 11.43 -9.84
CA GLY A 100 -0.55 11.06 -10.45
C GLY A 100 -0.63 9.58 -10.82
N LYS A 101 0.43 9.03 -11.44
CA LYS A 101 0.48 7.60 -11.78
C LYS A 101 0.55 6.71 -10.53
N SER A 102 1.24 7.16 -9.47
CA SER A 102 1.31 6.40 -8.20
C SER A 102 -0.06 6.30 -7.56
N VAL A 103 -0.83 7.38 -7.50
CA VAL A 103 -2.20 7.37 -6.96
C VAL A 103 -3.09 6.42 -7.75
N ASN A 104 -3.15 6.60 -9.08
CA ASN A 104 -4.01 5.77 -9.95
C ASN A 104 -3.63 4.29 -9.87
N LYS A 105 -2.32 3.98 -9.89
CA LYS A 105 -1.86 2.59 -9.82
C LYS A 105 -2.13 1.96 -8.46
N SER A 106 -1.97 2.71 -7.39
CA SER A 106 -2.28 2.26 -6.04
C SER A 106 -3.75 1.89 -5.87
N LEU A 107 -4.65 2.74 -6.36
CA LEU A 107 -6.10 2.48 -6.33
C LEU A 107 -6.48 1.29 -7.22
N GLU A 108 -5.89 1.16 -8.40
CA GLU A 108 -6.09 -0.01 -9.28
C GLU A 108 -5.69 -1.32 -8.57
N LEU A 109 -4.52 -1.34 -7.93
CA LEU A 109 -4.00 -2.54 -7.29
C LEU A 109 -4.82 -2.96 -6.07
N ILE A 110 -5.21 -2.02 -5.21
CA ILE A 110 -6.03 -2.34 -4.04
C ILE A 110 -7.43 -2.78 -4.47
N LEU A 111 -8.01 -2.17 -5.49
CA LEU A 111 -9.30 -2.58 -6.04
C LEU A 111 -9.26 -4.01 -6.57
N LYS A 112 -8.22 -4.36 -7.34
CA LYS A 112 -8.02 -5.73 -7.82
C LYS A 112 -7.93 -6.74 -6.68
N GLU A 113 -7.25 -6.38 -5.60
CA GLU A 113 -7.10 -7.27 -4.44
C GLU A 113 -8.42 -7.44 -3.69
N LEU A 114 -9.18 -6.38 -3.50
CA LEU A 114 -10.51 -6.43 -2.91
C LEU A 114 -11.48 -7.28 -3.73
N LEU A 115 -11.45 -7.17 -5.06
CA LEU A 115 -12.31 -7.92 -5.97
C LEU A 115 -12.03 -9.43 -5.97
N LYS A 116 -10.78 -9.86 -5.73
CA LYS A 116 -10.46 -11.29 -5.59
C LYS A 116 -11.27 -11.95 -4.46
N ASN A 117 -11.38 -11.28 -3.32
CA ASN A 117 -12.14 -11.78 -2.17
C ASN A 117 -13.65 -11.60 -2.34
N TRP A 118 -14.07 -10.59 -3.09
CA TRP A 118 -15.49 -10.37 -3.40
C TRP A 118 -16.08 -11.52 -4.23
N HIS A 119 -15.31 -12.10 -5.13
CA HIS A 119 -15.76 -13.25 -5.93
C HIS A 119 -16.07 -14.49 -5.06
N ILE A 120 -15.27 -14.72 -4.04
CA ILE A 120 -15.49 -15.81 -3.06
C ILE A 120 -16.73 -15.55 -2.23
N ILE A 121 -16.93 -14.33 -1.75
CA ILE A 121 -18.12 -13.93 -0.96
C ILE A 121 -19.38 -14.06 -1.82
N PHE A 122 -19.35 -13.64 -3.09
CA PHE A 122 -20.47 -13.73 -4.02
C PHE A 122 -20.85 -15.19 -4.32
N VAL A 123 -19.86 -16.06 -4.52
CA VAL A 123 -20.08 -17.51 -4.73
C VAL A 123 -20.66 -18.17 -3.49
N ILE A 124 -20.17 -17.83 -2.28
CA ILE A 124 -20.72 -18.32 -1.01
C ILE A 124 -22.15 -17.83 -0.82
N TYR A 125 -22.42 -16.55 -1.08
CA TYR A 125 -23.76 -15.96 -0.98
C TYR A 125 -24.75 -16.65 -1.93
N GLN A 126 -24.36 -16.89 -3.19
CA GLN A 126 -25.21 -17.63 -4.13
C GLN A 126 -25.47 -19.09 -3.70
N ARG A 127 -24.49 -19.75 -3.07
CA ARG A 127 -24.69 -21.09 -2.52
C ARG A 127 -25.66 -21.07 -1.34
N ILE A 128 -25.52 -20.14 -0.41
CA ILE A 128 -26.42 -20.03 0.76
C ILE A 128 -27.84 -19.70 0.31
N CYS A 129 -28.02 -18.78 -0.64
CA CYS A 129 -29.35 -18.41 -1.16
C CYS A 129 -30.05 -19.54 -1.93
N LYS A 130 -29.30 -20.50 -2.51
CA LYS A 130 -29.87 -21.68 -3.16
C LYS A 130 -30.45 -22.71 -2.16
N PHE A 131 -30.02 -22.67 -0.90
CA PHE A 131 -30.44 -23.58 0.15
C PHE A 131 -31.45 -22.92 1.13
N ALA A 132 -31.81 -21.65 0.96
CA ALA A 132 -32.83 -21.01 1.75
C ALA A 132 -34.21 -21.55 1.33
N PRO A 133 -35.02 -22.08 2.27
CA PRO A 133 -36.36 -22.56 1.93
C PRO A 133 -37.20 -21.38 1.43
N ARG A 134 -37.82 -21.55 0.29
CA ARG A 134 -38.87 -20.62 -0.19
C ARG A 134 -40.10 -20.82 0.67
N ASN A 135 -40.34 -19.91 1.59
CA ASN A 135 -41.65 -19.78 2.25
C ASN A 135 -42.63 -19.12 1.30
#